data_e07eae1066d9ee8f11da528cb59583bf
#
_entry.id   e07eae1066d9ee8f11da528cb59583bf
#
_cell.length_a   1.000
_cell.length_b   1.000
_cell.length_c   1.000
_cell.angle_alpha   90.00
_cell.angle_beta   90.00
_cell.angle_gamma   90.00
#
_symmetry.space_group_name_H-M   'P 1'
#
loop_
_entity.id
_entity.type
_entity.pdbx_description
1 polymer ?
#
loop_
_entity_poly.entity_id
_entity_poly.type
_entity_poly.pdbx_seq_one_letter_code
_entity_poly.pdbx_strand_id
1 'polypeptide(L)'
;MKIGFVARDKEFGSFVSKKIKDYGFTSNNKNPDIILCIGGDGTFLIAERKYPGIPKVLVKHRSICRNCEKNDFHGILSRIKDKKYRTIEYAKLEAFVKGKKLIGMNDINIHYKPPFALRFNVKIGDKEFNNLIGDGIVVSTNYGSSGYFYSITKKKFKKNLGVAFNNLVSRLKYLITDKEIKVFITRGPGYVCADNNKKIININDGDIIKIKKSKDKAKLIKLTKDVKLKF
;
A
#
# COMPACT_ATOMS: atom_id res chain seq x y z
N MET A 1 16.46 -21.09 6.36
CA MET A 1 15.60 -19.97 5.92
C MET A 1 16.17 -18.67 6.44
N LYS A 2 16.24 -17.66 5.58
CA LYS A 2 16.77 -16.32 5.88
C LYS A 2 15.62 -15.38 6.20
N ILE A 3 15.62 -14.78 7.37
CA ILE A 3 14.60 -13.82 7.80
C ILE A 3 15.23 -12.43 7.93
N GLY A 4 14.67 -11.48 7.19
CA GLY A 4 14.98 -10.07 7.33
C GLY A 4 13.92 -9.35 8.16
N PHE A 5 14.16 -8.09 8.48
CA PHE A 5 13.18 -7.27 9.16
C PHE A 5 13.27 -5.80 8.77
N VAL A 6 12.14 -5.12 8.94
CA VAL A 6 12.00 -3.67 8.84
C VAL A 6 11.31 -3.19 10.11
N ALA A 7 11.97 -2.30 10.85
CA ALA A 7 11.44 -1.67 12.05
C ALA A 7 11.56 -0.15 11.91
N ARG A 8 10.68 0.61 12.57
CA ARG A 8 10.82 2.07 12.65
C ARG A 8 11.93 2.49 13.59
N ASP A 9 12.02 1.81 14.73
CA ASP A 9 13.00 2.12 15.77
C ASP A 9 14.28 1.30 15.54
N LYS A 10 15.41 1.99 15.36
CA LYS A 10 16.71 1.36 15.09
C LYS A 10 17.22 0.50 16.27
N GLU A 11 16.83 0.82 17.49
CA GLU A 11 17.18 0.11 18.72
C GLU A 11 16.71 -1.36 18.73
N PHE A 12 15.69 -1.70 17.95
CA PHE A 12 15.21 -3.08 17.82
C PHE A 12 16.10 -4.02 17.03
N GLY A 13 17.10 -3.51 16.31
CA GLY A 13 17.87 -4.30 15.36
C GLY A 13 18.58 -5.49 15.96
N SER A 14 19.30 -5.29 17.08
CA SER A 14 20.06 -6.33 17.79
C SER A 14 19.12 -7.37 18.44
N PHE A 15 18.08 -6.91 19.12
CA PHE A 15 17.07 -7.77 19.74
C PHE A 15 16.38 -8.68 18.72
N VAL A 16 15.91 -8.12 17.61
CA VAL A 16 15.21 -8.89 16.56
C VAL A 16 16.14 -9.91 15.91
N SER A 17 17.39 -9.50 15.60
CA SER A 17 18.39 -10.42 15.04
C SER A 17 18.71 -11.58 15.97
N LYS A 18 18.82 -11.32 17.28
CA LYS A 18 19.02 -12.35 18.31
C LYS A 18 17.83 -13.31 18.30
N LYS A 19 16.61 -12.80 18.40
CA LYS A 19 15.39 -13.62 18.41
C LYS A 19 15.24 -14.49 17.15
N ILE A 20 15.57 -13.98 15.96
CA ILE A 20 15.56 -14.76 14.72
C ILE A 20 16.54 -15.95 14.83
N LYS A 21 17.74 -15.72 15.38
CA LYS A 21 18.76 -16.76 15.55
C LYS A 21 18.36 -17.80 16.61
N ASP A 22 17.75 -17.37 17.74
CA ASP A 22 17.27 -18.24 18.81
C ASP A 22 16.26 -19.32 18.28
N TYR A 23 15.58 -19.02 17.17
CA TYR A 23 14.67 -19.96 16.48
C TYR A 23 15.32 -20.80 15.40
N GLY A 24 16.65 -20.72 15.23
CA GLY A 24 17.41 -21.46 14.23
C GLY A 24 17.33 -20.89 12.81
N PHE A 25 16.92 -19.61 12.66
CA PHE A 25 16.93 -18.91 11.38
C PHE A 25 18.18 -18.06 11.20
N THR A 26 18.52 -17.78 9.94
CA THR A 26 19.57 -16.82 9.60
C THR A 26 18.97 -15.41 9.54
N SER A 27 19.45 -14.49 10.37
CA SER A 27 19.09 -13.08 10.27
C SER A 27 19.81 -12.43 9.09
N ASN A 28 19.10 -12.06 8.03
CA ASN A 28 19.69 -11.53 6.80
C ASN A 28 18.75 -10.51 6.12
N ASN A 29 19.19 -9.25 6.04
CA ASN A 29 18.47 -8.16 5.38
C ASN A 29 18.91 -7.94 3.92
N LYS A 30 19.91 -8.65 3.39
CA LYS A 30 20.34 -8.48 2.00
C LYS A 30 19.52 -9.36 1.04
N ASN A 31 19.30 -10.62 1.42
CA ASN A 31 18.57 -11.59 0.60
C ASN A 31 17.66 -12.46 1.49
N PRO A 32 16.57 -11.91 2.02
CA PRO A 32 15.66 -12.63 2.91
C PRO A 32 14.62 -13.45 2.14
N ASP A 33 14.22 -14.58 2.74
CA ASP A 33 13.09 -15.38 2.27
C ASP A 33 11.75 -14.82 2.81
N ILE A 34 11.79 -14.22 4.02
CA ILE A 34 10.64 -13.60 4.71
C ILE A 34 11.11 -12.31 5.36
N ILE A 35 10.23 -11.30 5.40
CA ILE A 35 10.45 -10.03 6.11
C ILE A 35 9.49 -9.89 7.30
N LEU A 36 10.02 -9.63 8.48
CA LEU A 36 9.24 -9.20 9.64
C LEU A 36 9.08 -7.67 9.60
N CYS A 37 7.84 -7.21 9.48
CA CYS A 37 7.50 -5.78 9.52
C CYS A 37 7.10 -5.41 10.95
N ILE A 38 8.01 -4.82 11.72
CA ILE A 38 7.81 -4.50 13.14
C ILE A 38 7.29 -3.08 13.25
N GLY A 39 5.98 -2.96 13.51
CA GLY A 39 5.28 -1.69 13.56
C GLY A 39 3.81 -1.82 13.16
N GLY A 40 3.32 -0.88 12.36
CA GLY A 40 1.97 -0.88 11.83
C GLY A 40 1.92 -1.07 10.31
N ASP A 41 0.73 -0.84 9.72
CA ASP A 41 0.50 -0.94 8.27
C ASP A 41 1.50 -0.09 7.46
N GLY A 42 1.89 1.10 7.98
CA GLY A 42 2.90 1.95 7.33
C GLY A 42 4.28 1.30 7.22
N THR A 43 4.67 0.43 8.17
CA THR A 43 5.94 -0.31 8.10
C THR A 43 5.90 -1.36 7.00
N PHE A 44 4.74 -1.97 6.76
CA PHE A 44 4.53 -2.89 5.65
C PHE A 44 4.75 -2.20 4.30
N LEU A 45 4.24 -0.98 4.12
CA LEU A 45 4.44 -0.21 2.88
C LEU A 45 5.93 0.10 2.64
N ILE A 46 6.68 0.43 3.70
CA ILE A 46 8.13 0.63 3.62
C ILE A 46 8.84 -0.68 3.24
N ALA A 47 8.46 -1.79 3.89
CA ALA A 47 9.03 -3.11 3.62
C ALA A 47 8.72 -3.58 2.19
N GLU A 48 7.51 -3.33 1.67
CA GLU A 48 7.16 -3.71 0.30
C GLU A 48 7.95 -2.91 -0.74
N ARG A 49 8.24 -1.63 -0.49
CA ARG A 49 9.12 -0.83 -1.37
C ARG A 49 10.57 -1.34 -1.37
N LYS A 50 11.07 -1.74 -0.19
CA LYS A 50 12.46 -2.20 -0.05
C LYS A 50 12.66 -3.63 -0.53
N TYR A 51 11.66 -4.48 -0.36
CA TYR A 51 11.69 -5.92 -0.66
C TYR A 51 10.44 -6.32 -1.46
N PRO A 52 10.29 -5.85 -2.71
CA PRO A 52 9.09 -6.11 -3.49
C PRO A 52 8.88 -7.61 -3.70
N GLY A 53 7.64 -8.07 -3.47
CA GLY A 53 7.23 -9.47 -3.70
C GLY A 53 7.74 -10.51 -2.69
N ILE A 54 8.71 -10.16 -1.81
CA ILE A 54 9.11 -11.05 -0.72
C ILE A 54 7.95 -11.17 0.28
N PRO A 55 7.61 -12.37 0.80
CA PRO A 55 6.57 -12.54 1.81
C PRO A 55 6.87 -11.78 3.10
N LYS A 56 5.87 -11.12 3.67
CA LYS A 56 5.99 -10.28 4.87
C LYS A 56 5.03 -10.71 5.96
N VAL A 57 5.48 -10.62 7.21
CA VAL A 57 4.66 -10.79 8.41
C VAL A 57 4.59 -9.44 9.12
N LEU A 58 3.38 -8.99 9.46
CA LEU A 58 3.20 -7.79 10.24
C LEU A 58 3.21 -8.12 11.74
N VAL A 59 4.20 -7.62 12.43
CA VAL A 59 4.40 -7.78 13.87
C VAL A 59 3.95 -6.50 14.57
N LYS A 60 2.93 -6.59 15.41
CA LYS A 60 2.41 -5.43 16.13
C LYS A 60 3.45 -4.90 17.13
N HIS A 61 3.72 -3.61 17.07
CA HIS A 61 4.57 -2.92 18.04
C HIS A 61 4.06 -1.49 18.24
N ARG A 62 3.61 -1.18 19.46
CA ARG A 62 3.19 0.16 19.96
C ARG A 62 2.32 1.03 19.03
N SER A 63 1.79 0.52 17.93
CA SER A 63 1.03 1.30 16.95
C SER A 63 -0.31 0.67 16.64
N ILE A 64 -1.22 1.48 16.08
CA ILE A 64 -2.46 0.97 15.49
C ILE A 64 -2.08 0.17 14.25
N CYS A 65 -2.47 -1.10 14.22
CA CYS A 65 -2.24 -1.98 13.10
C CYS A 65 -3.48 -2.84 12.85
N ARG A 66 -4.00 -2.79 11.64
CA ARG A 66 -5.20 -3.55 11.24
C ARG A 66 -4.88 -4.97 10.79
N ASN A 67 -3.73 -5.15 10.16
CA ASN A 67 -3.33 -6.40 9.53
C ASN A 67 -2.25 -7.16 10.30
N CYS A 68 -1.81 -6.66 11.46
CA CYS A 68 -0.80 -7.33 12.27
C CYS A 68 -1.30 -8.64 12.84
N GLU A 69 -0.37 -9.57 12.99
CA GLU A 69 -0.61 -10.80 13.73
C GLU A 69 -0.84 -10.50 15.21
N LYS A 70 -1.76 -11.25 15.82
CA LYS A 70 -2.10 -11.11 17.24
C LYS A 70 -1.09 -11.78 18.16
N ASN A 71 -0.30 -12.71 17.63
CA ASN A 71 0.72 -13.43 18.37
C ASN A 71 1.88 -12.49 18.71
N ASP A 72 2.54 -12.76 19.82
CA ASP A 72 3.82 -12.15 20.17
C ASP A 72 4.93 -12.60 19.22
N PHE A 73 6.14 -12.09 19.43
CA PHE A 73 7.27 -12.38 18.59
C PHE A 73 7.64 -13.87 18.60
N HIS A 74 7.54 -14.50 19.77
CA HIS A 74 7.79 -15.94 19.98
C HIS A 74 6.80 -16.79 19.17
N GLY A 75 5.51 -16.54 19.33
CA GLY A 75 4.47 -17.28 18.60
C GLY A 75 4.55 -17.09 17.09
N ILE A 76 5.00 -15.93 16.61
CA ILE A 76 5.20 -15.69 15.17
C ILE A 76 6.35 -16.53 14.63
N LEU A 77 7.52 -16.53 15.27
CA LEU A 77 8.70 -17.27 14.81
C LEU A 77 8.50 -18.79 14.90
N SER A 78 7.85 -19.28 15.97
CA SER A 78 7.48 -20.69 16.12
C SER A 78 6.59 -21.14 14.95
N ARG A 79 5.52 -20.41 14.63
CA ARG A 79 4.63 -20.77 13.53
C ARG A 79 5.29 -20.70 12.17
N ILE A 80 6.23 -19.76 11.98
CA ILE A 80 7.03 -19.72 10.76
C ILE A 80 7.91 -20.98 10.66
N LYS A 81 8.54 -21.41 11.76
CA LYS A 81 9.36 -22.61 11.84
C LYS A 81 8.54 -23.85 11.50
N ASP A 82 7.36 -23.97 12.06
CA ASP A 82 6.42 -25.08 11.85
C ASP A 82 5.67 -25.01 10.52
N LYS A 83 5.94 -24.01 9.68
CA LYS A 83 5.21 -23.74 8.43
C LYS A 83 3.69 -23.56 8.62
N LYS A 84 3.25 -23.17 9.83
CA LYS A 84 1.84 -22.92 10.18
C LYS A 84 1.39 -21.52 9.72
N TYR A 85 1.45 -21.27 8.42
CA TYR A 85 1.02 -20.01 7.82
C TYR A 85 0.54 -20.22 6.39
N ARG A 86 -0.19 -19.22 5.88
CA ARG A 86 -0.54 -19.08 4.48
C ARG A 86 -0.10 -17.71 3.95
N THR A 87 0.23 -17.66 2.67
CA THR A 87 0.54 -16.41 1.98
C THR A 87 -0.69 -15.91 1.24
N ILE A 88 -1.03 -14.64 1.45
CA ILE A 88 -2.10 -13.94 0.74
C ILE A 88 -1.46 -12.92 -0.20
N GLU A 89 -1.86 -12.94 -1.46
CA GLU A 89 -1.42 -11.98 -2.45
C GLU A 89 -2.37 -10.79 -2.54
N TYR A 90 -1.79 -9.59 -2.55
CA TYR A 90 -2.51 -8.34 -2.74
C TYR A 90 -2.06 -7.64 -4.02
N ALA A 91 -3.03 -7.12 -4.76
CA ALA A 91 -2.75 -6.31 -5.93
C ALA A 91 -2.03 -5.01 -5.55
N LYS A 92 -1.17 -4.53 -6.44
CA LYS A 92 -0.58 -3.19 -6.40
C LYS A 92 -1.12 -2.34 -7.53
N LEU A 93 -0.89 -1.03 -7.41
CA LEU A 93 -1.10 -0.05 -8.48
C LEU A 93 0.23 0.31 -9.12
N GLU A 94 0.19 0.60 -10.41
CA GLU A 94 1.27 1.30 -11.09
C GLU A 94 0.74 2.58 -11.73
N ALA A 95 1.49 3.65 -11.61
CA ALA A 95 1.22 4.92 -12.27
C ALA A 95 2.39 5.32 -13.14
N PHE A 96 2.07 5.85 -14.32
CA PHE A 96 3.04 6.41 -15.27
C PHE A 96 2.75 7.88 -15.46
N VAL A 97 3.78 8.70 -15.26
CA VAL A 97 3.72 10.16 -15.42
C VAL A 97 5.10 10.70 -15.77
N LYS A 98 5.20 11.53 -16.82
CA LYS A 98 6.49 12.13 -17.26
C LYS A 98 7.61 11.08 -17.45
N GLY A 99 7.30 9.94 -18.08
CA GLY A 99 8.26 8.85 -18.28
C GLY A 99 8.68 8.09 -17.01
N LYS A 100 8.15 8.45 -15.83
CA LYS A 100 8.47 7.80 -14.56
C LYS A 100 7.37 6.85 -14.13
N LYS A 101 7.76 5.73 -13.51
CA LYS A 101 6.86 4.74 -12.92
C LYS A 101 6.82 4.90 -11.40
N LEU A 102 5.62 4.88 -10.83
CA LEU A 102 5.35 4.76 -9.39
C LEU A 102 4.63 3.45 -9.12
N ILE A 103 4.92 2.82 -7.99
CA ILE A 103 4.22 1.62 -7.51
C ILE A 103 3.63 1.92 -6.13
N GLY A 104 2.32 1.72 -5.99
CA GLY A 104 1.59 1.85 -4.73
C GLY A 104 0.97 0.52 -4.30
N MET A 105 1.04 0.23 -3.00
CA MET A 105 0.35 -0.90 -2.38
C MET A 105 -1.04 -0.49 -1.90
N ASN A 106 -1.17 0.67 -1.28
CA ASN A 106 -2.45 1.25 -0.85
C ASN A 106 -3.10 2.05 -1.97
N ASP A 107 -2.41 3.08 -2.40
CA ASP A 107 -2.98 4.09 -3.29
C ASP A 107 -1.92 4.87 -4.09
N ILE A 108 -2.39 5.48 -5.17
CA ILE A 108 -1.73 6.55 -5.91
C ILE A 108 -2.56 7.80 -5.70
N ASN A 109 -1.90 8.86 -5.24
CA ASN A 109 -2.52 10.13 -4.94
C ASN A 109 -2.07 11.19 -5.94
N ILE A 110 -3.03 11.91 -6.50
CA ILE A 110 -2.83 13.11 -7.30
C ILE A 110 -3.42 14.26 -6.50
N HIS A 111 -2.59 15.22 -6.13
CA HIS A 111 -2.95 16.34 -5.29
C HIS A 111 -2.55 17.68 -5.90
N TYR A 112 -3.34 18.71 -5.60
CA TYR A 112 -2.99 20.08 -5.90
C TYR A 112 -1.77 20.53 -5.08
N LYS A 113 -1.16 21.61 -5.54
CA LYS A 113 -0.24 22.43 -4.74
C LYS A 113 -0.90 23.77 -4.44
N PRO A 114 -0.92 24.20 -3.18
CA PRO A 114 -1.46 25.51 -2.83
C PRO A 114 -0.87 26.63 -3.71
N PRO A 115 -1.62 27.74 -3.94
CA PRO A 115 -2.95 28.04 -3.39
C PRO A 115 -4.14 27.60 -4.27
N PHE A 116 -3.93 27.00 -5.44
CA PHE A 116 -4.99 26.75 -6.42
C PHE A 116 -5.45 25.31 -6.45
N ALA A 117 -6.76 25.07 -6.54
CA ALA A 117 -7.30 23.73 -6.80
C ALA A 117 -6.87 23.22 -8.18
N LEU A 118 -6.73 21.90 -8.31
CA LEU A 118 -6.51 21.24 -9.62
C LEU A 118 -7.75 21.34 -10.49
N ARG A 119 -7.53 21.53 -11.80
CA ARG A 119 -8.52 21.22 -12.81
C ARG A 119 -8.03 20.03 -13.64
N PHE A 120 -8.91 19.08 -13.89
CA PHE A 120 -8.53 17.85 -14.56
C PHE A 120 -9.71 17.16 -15.21
N ASN A 121 -9.41 16.33 -16.19
CA ASN A 121 -10.35 15.37 -16.79
C ASN A 121 -9.93 13.96 -16.41
N VAL A 122 -10.90 13.05 -16.28
CA VAL A 122 -10.64 11.64 -15.96
C VAL A 122 -11.33 10.74 -16.98
N LYS A 123 -10.56 9.82 -17.56
CA LYS A 123 -11.09 8.75 -18.41
C LYS A 123 -10.89 7.41 -17.73
N ILE A 124 -11.97 6.61 -17.63
CA ILE A 124 -11.99 5.27 -17.01
C ILE A 124 -12.70 4.32 -17.99
N GLY A 125 -11.93 3.51 -18.73
CA GLY A 125 -12.45 2.78 -19.86
C GLY A 125 -13.07 3.74 -20.88
N ASP A 126 -14.36 3.56 -21.18
CA ASP A 126 -15.11 4.40 -22.13
C ASP A 126 -15.80 5.61 -21.47
N LYS A 127 -15.76 5.70 -20.15
CA LYS A 127 -16.38 6.80 -19.40
C LYS A 127 -15.43 7.98 -19.26
N GLU A 128 -15.93 9.17 -19.55
CA GLU A 128 -15.19 10.41 -19.40
C GLU A 128 -15.87 11.35 -18.41
N PHE A 129 -15.08 11.99 -17.59
CA PHE A 129 -15.50 12.99 -16.59
C PHE A 129 -14.67 14.25 -16.85
N ASN A 130 -15.31 15.28 -17.36
CA ASN A 130 -14.64 16.47 -17.81
C ASN A 130 -14.86 17.65 -16.86
N ASN A 131 -13.96 18.64 -16.92
CA ASN A 131 -14.03 19.89 -16.17
C ASN A 131 -14.16 19.71 -14.65
N LEU A 132 -13.45 18.71 -14.11
CA LEU A 132 -13.42 18.48 -12.67
C LEU A 132 -12.52 19.51 -11.99
N ILE A 133 -13.01 20.06 -10.86
CA ILE A 133 -12.29 21.02 -10.03
C ILE A 133 -12.30 20.52 -8.58
N GLY A 134 -11.13 20.41 -7.96
CA GLY A 134 -11.01 19.96 -6.57
C GLY A 134 -9.57 19.80 -6.13
N ASP A 135 -9.37 19.17 -4.97
CA ASP A 135 -8.05 18.94 -4.40
C ASP A 135 -7.28 17.80 -5.07
N GLY A 136 -7.97 16.98 -5.85
CA GLY A 136 -7.36 15.91 -6.62
C GLY A 136 -8.12 14.59 -6.58
N ILE A 137 -7.38 13.48 -6.78
CA ILE A 137 -7.94 12.14 -6.93
C ILE A 137 -7.04 11.11 -6.23
N VAL A 138 -7.66 10.12 -5.59
CA VAL A 138 -7.01 8.99 -4.93
C VAL A 138 -7.46 7.70 -5.61
N VAL A 139 -6.52 6.98 -6.24
CA VAL A 139 -6.78 5.66 -6.79
C VAL A 139 -6.23 4.62 -5.82
N SER A 140 -7.11 3.76 -5.28
CA SER A 140 -6.79 2.84 -4.20
C SER A 140 -6.97 1.38 -4.61
N THR A 141 -6.13 0.49 -4.06
CA THR A 141 -6.36 -0.95 -4.06
C THR A 141 -7.41 -1.33 -3.02
N ASN A 142 -7.91 -2.57 -3.08
CA ASN A 142 -8.78 -3.10 -2.02
C ASN A 142 -8.06 -3.15 -0.65
N TYR A 143 -6.75 -3.38 -0.62
CA TYR A 143 -5.95 -3.33 0.61
C TYR A 143 -5.93 -1.91 1.20
N GLY A 144 -5.71 -0.91 0.37
CA GLY A 144 -5.72 0.52 0.74
C GLY A 144 -7.11 1.11 0.98
N SER A 145 -8.20 0.37 0.67
CA SER A 145 -9.57 0.90 0.74
C SER A 145 -9.98 1.40 2.13
N SER A 146 -9.29 0.98 3.18
CA SER A 146 -9.51 1.43 4.56
C SER A 146 -8.62 2.61 4.98
N GLY A 147 -7.75 3.09 4.10
CA GLY A 147 -6.84 4.23 4.29
C GLY A 147 -7.43 5.55 3.78
N TYR A 148 -6.70 6.21 2.87
CA TYR A 148 -7.08 7.53 2.38
C TYR A 148 -8.39 7.50 1.57
N PHE A 149 -8.63 6.44 0.80
CA PHE A 149 -9.93 6.26 0.12
C PHE A 149 -11.09 6.32 1.13
N TYR A 150 -10.98 5.63 2.28
CA TYR A 150 -12.01 5.66 3.32
C TYR A 150 -12.15 7.05 3.96
N SER A 151 -11.06 7.78 4.14
CA SER A 151 -11.14 9.13 4.73
C SER A 151 -11.98 10.09 3.88
N ILE A 152 -11.93 9.94 2.55
CA ILE A 152 -12.71 10.76 1.60
C ILE A 152 -14.15 10.24 1.50
N THR A 153 -14.33 8.92 1.32
CA THR A 153 -15.60 8.34 0.86
C THR A 153 -16.47 7.76 1.98
N LYS A 154 -15.87 7.43 3.13
CA LYS A 154 -16.45 6.63 4.23
C LYS A 154 -16.89 5.22 3.79
N LYS A 155 -16.40 4.75 2.63
CA LYS A 155 -16.70 3.44 2.06
C LYS A 155 -15.44 2.58 1.99
N LYS A 156 -15.63 1.25 1.96
CA LYS A 156 -14.60 0.26 1.70
C LYS A 156 -15.08 -0.66 0.58
N PHE A 157 -14.15 -1.27 -0.11
CA PHE A 157 -14.47 -2.23 -1.17
C PHE A 157 -13.57 -3.46 -1.08
N LYS A 158 -14.02 -4.60 -1.67
CA LYS A 158 -13.32 -5.88 -1.60
C LYS A 158 -12.62 -6.28 -2.90
N LYS A 159 -13.08 -5.78 -4.04
CA LYS A 159 -12.57 -6.12 -5.38
C LYS A 159 -12.33 -4.85 -6.19
N ASN A 160 -11.52 -4.98 -7.24
CA ASN A 160 -11.21 -3.91 -8.19
C ASN A 160 -10.38 -2.75 -7.61
N LEU A 161 -10.43 -1.59 -8.22
CA LEU A 161 -9.80 -0.35 -7.82
C LEU A 161 -10.86 0.65 -7.40
N GLY A 162 -10.59 1.41 -6.35
CA GLY A 162 -11.43 2.52 -5.93
C GLY A 162 -10.82 3.83 -6.42
N VAL A 163 -11.63 4.67 -7.03
CA VAL A 163 -11.27 6.03 -7.45
C VAL A 163 -12.06 6.99 -6.58
N ALA A 164 -11.41 7.72 -5.69
CA ALA A 164 -12.03 8.71 -4.83
C ALA A 164 -11.65 10.12 -5.30
N PHE A 165 -12.63 10.98 -5.41
CA PHE A 165 -12.45 12.37 -5.78
C PHE A 165 -12.39 13.22 -4.52
N ASN A 166 -11.27 13.93 -4.32
CA ASN A 166 -11.03 14.68 -3.11
C ASN A 166 -11.54 16.11 -3.26
N ASN A 167 -12.51 16.45 -2.42
CA ASN A 167 -13.07 17.79 -2.33
C ASN A 167 -13.48 18.41 -3.69
N LEU A 168 -14.18 17.61 -4.52
CA LEU A 168 -14.71 18.10 -5.80
C LEU A 168 -15.85 19.10 -5.59
N VAL A 169 -15.90 20.11 -6.44
CA VAL A 169 -17.06 21.02 -6.57
C VAL A 169 -18.32 20.24 -7.00
N SER A 170 -18.17 19.20 -7.83
CA SER A 170 -19.26 18.34 -8.27
C SER A 170 -19.66 17.29 -7.22
N ARG A 171 -20.86 16.68 -7.37
CA ARG A 171 -21.37 15.64 -6.45
C ARG A 171 -20.70 14.27 -6.61
N LEU A 172 -19.77 14.11 -7.56
CA LEU A 172 -19.08 12.84 -7.80
C LEU A 172 -18.10 12.55 -6.63
N LYS A 173 -18.38 11.50 -5.86
CA LYS A 173 -17.57 11.15 -4.69
C LYS A 173 -16.55 10.06 -4.96
N TYR A 174 -16.98 8.96 -5.58
CA TYR A 174 -16.10 7.83 -5.88
C TYR A 174 -16.68 6.90 -6.94
N LEU A 175 -15.82 6.07 -7.51
CA LEU A 175 -16.15 4.99 -8.44
C LEU A 175 -15.36 3.73 -8.09
N ILE A 176 -15.88 2.56 -8.48
CA ILE A 176 -15.15 1.29 -8.40
C ILE A 176 -15.00 0.76 -9.83
N THR A 177 -13.78 0.39 -10.20
CA THR A 177 -13.47 -0.01 -11.58
C THR A 177 -12.34 -1.05 -11.62
N ASP A 178 -12.31 -1.86 -12.66
CA ASP A 178 -11.19 -2.73 -13.03
C ASP A 178 -10.35 -2.16 -14.19
N LYS A 179 -10.82 -1.06 -14.79
CA LYS A 179 -10.24 -0.41 -15.96
C LYS A 179 -9.07 0.50 -15.60
N GLU A 180 -8.25 0.80 -16.60
CA GLU A 180 -7.22 1.84 -16.51
C GLU A 180 -7.88 3.21 -16.29
N ILE A 181 -7.23 4.02 -15.45
CA ILE A 181 -7.61 5.40 -15.16
C ILE A 181 -6.58 6.32 -15.80
N LYS A 182 -7.03 7.26 -16.62
CA LYS A 182 -6.20 8.33 -17.19
C LYS A 182 -6.69 9.67 -16.63
N VAL A 183 -5.75 10.43 -16.07
CA VAL A 183 -6.03 11.77 -15.52
C VAL A 183 -5.25 12.78 -16.35
N PHE A 184 -5.96 13.74 -16.94
CA PHE A 184 -5.43 14.81 -17.77
C PHE A 184 -5.48 16.10 -16.96
N ILE A 185 -4.35 16.69 -16.64
CA ILE A 185 -4.28 17.95 -15.87
C ILE A 185 -4.54 19.11 -16.84
N THR A 186 -5.60 19.84 -16.60
CA THR A 186 -5.97 21.02 -17.40
C THR A 186 -5.57 22.33 -16.71
N ARG A 187 -5.34 22.31 -15.39
CA ARG A 187 -4.71 23.38 -14.61
C ARG A 187 -4.06 22.82 -13.35
N GLY A 188 -2.74 23.01 -13.23
CA GLY A 188 -1.93 22.74 -12.05
C GLY A 188 -1.60 24.00 -11.25
N PRO A 189 -0.53 24.00 -10.45
CA PRO A 189 0.37 22.86 -10.25
C PRO A 189 -0.17 21.81 -9.28
N GLY A 190 0.39 20.61 -9.39
CA GLY A 190 0.08 19.51 -8.48
C GLY A 190 1.25 18.55 -8.32
N TYR A 191 1.00 17.40 -7.68
CA TYR A 191 1.95 16.30 -7.56
C TYR A 191 1.27 14.94 -7.53
N VAL A 192 2.04 13.92 -7.88
CA VAL A 192 1.67 12.51 -7.77
C VAL A 192 2.59 11.82 -6.78
N CYS A 193 2.03 11.02 -5.88
CA CYS A 193 2.80 10.16 -4.98
C CYS A 193 2.13 8.78 -4.83
N ALA A 194 2.90 7.82 -4.32
CA ALA A 194 2.44 6.46 -4.05
C ALA A 194 2.56 6.16 -2.56
N ASP A 195 1.49 5.68 -1.94
CA ASP A 195 1.45 5.35 -0.52
C ASP A 195 2.00 6.48 0.38
N ASN A 196 2.78 6.10 1.39
CA ASN A 196 3.54 7.01 2.27
C ASN A 196 4.96 7.33 1.75
N ASN A 197 5.19 7.25 0.43
CA ASN A 197 6.50 7.56 -0.13
C ASN A 197 6.72 9.07 -0.17
N LYS A 198 7.88 9.51 0.32
CA LYS A 198 8.29 10.92 0.25
C LYS A 198 8.66 11.39 -1.16
N LYS A 199 8.91 10.42 -2.08
CA LYS A 199 9.21 10.74 -3.48
C LYS A 199 7.93 11.13 -4.19
N ILE A 200 7.83 12.41 -4.54
CA ILE A 200 6.73 12.98 -5.31
C ILE A 200 7.18 13.30 -6.75
N ILE A 201 6.25 13.31 -7.69
CA ILE A 201 6.46 13.79 -9.06
C ILE A 201 5.56 15.00 -9.27
N ASN A 202 6.16 16.16 -9.53
CA ASN A 202 5.41 17.39 -9.81
C ASN A 202 4.73 17.30 -11.17
N ILE A 203 3.49 17.77 -11.23
CA ILE A 203 2.66 17.84 -12.43
C ILE A 203 2.16 19.25 -12.68
N ASN A 204 2.00 19.58 -13.96
CA ASN A 204 1.51 20.86 -14.45
C ASN A 204 0.47 20.65 -15.55
N ASP A 205 0.00 21.73 -16.12
CA ASP A 205 -0.93 21.74 -17.25
C ASP A 205 -0.39 20.88 -18.40
N GLY A 206 -1.29 20.10 -19.00
CA GLY A 206 -0.98 19.17 -20.09
C GLY A 206 -0.42 17.80 -19.66
N ASP A 207 -0.06 17.62 -18.38
CA ASP A 207 0.45 16.33 -17.92
C ASP A 207 -0.65 15.27 -17.88
N ILE A 208 -0.27 14.03 -18.25
CA ILE A 208 -1.14 12.87 -18.26
C ILE A 208 -0.60 11.83 -17.28
N ILE A 209 -1.46 11.39 -16.37
CA ILE A 209 -1.18 10.32 -15.43
C ILE A 209 -2.01 9.10 -15.81
N LYS A 210 -1.34 7.97 -16.11
CA LYS A 210 -2.00 6.70 -16.38
C LYS A 210 -1.84 5.79 -15.18
N ILE A 211 -2.95 5.30 -14.62
CA ILE A 211 -2.97 4.45 -13.42
C ILE A 211 -3.71 3.17 -13.73
N LYS A 212 -3.09 2.04 -13.42
CA LYS A 212 -3.71 0.72 -13.59
C LYS A 212 -3.23 -0.25 -12.51
N LYS A 213 -3.87 -1.42 -12.47
CA LYS A 213 -3.42 -2.54 -11.66
C LYS A 213 -2.06 -3.02 -12.14
N SER A 214 -1.11 -3.13 -11.22
CA SER A 214 0.22 -3.68 -11.52
C SER A 214 0.16 -5.19 -11.72
N LYS A 215 1.07 -5.74 -12.52
CA LYS A 215 1.31 -7.19 -12.61
C LYS A 215 1.95 -7.72 -11.32
N ASP A 216 2.71 -6.88 -10.64
CA ASP A 216 3.37 -7.23 -9.38
C ASP A 216 2.37 -7.37 -8.24
N LYS A 217 2.63 -8.31 -7.35
CA LYS A 217 1.84 -8.57 -6.13
C LYS A 217 2.66 -8.33 -4.88
N ALA A 218 2.00 -7.88 -3.83
CA ALA A 218 2.55 -7.93 -2.48
C ALA A 218 2.11 -9.22 -1.79
N LYS A 219 3.00 -9.84 -1.01
CA LYS A 219 2.74 -11.11 -0.32
C LYS A 219 2.72 -10.88 1.19
N LEU A 220 1.57 -11.17 1.81
CA LEU A 220 1.37 -11.07 3.25
C LEU A 220 1.17 -12.47 3.83
N ILE A 221 2.00 -12.82 4.80
CA ILE A 221 1.85 -14.04 5.58
C ILE A 221 0.80 -13.83 6.65
N LYS A 222 -0.15 -14.75 6.73
CA LYS A 222 -1.12 -14.89 7.81
C LYS A 222 -0.90 -16.21 8.52
N LEU A 223 -0.68 -16.14 9.83
CA LEU A 223 -0.51 -17.31 10.66
C LEU A 223 -1.83 -18.08 10.76
N THR A 224 -1.78 -19.40 10.64
CA THR A 224 -2.95 -20.24 10.86
C THR A 224 -3.24 -20.36 12.36
N LYS A 225 -4.50 -20.34 12.73
CA LYS A 225 -4.91 -20.64 14.11
C LYS A 225 -4.67 -22.13 14.39
N ASP A 226 -4.25 -22.47 15.60
CA ASP A 226 -4.33 -23.85 16.03
C ASP A 226 -5.80 -24.27 16.00
N VAL A 227 -6.09 -25.39 15.35
CA VAL A 227 -7.41 -26.02 15.44
C VAL A 227 -7.54 -26.46 16.89
N LYS A 228 -8.33 -25.77 17.68
CA LYS A 228 -8.75 -26.31 18.99
C LYS A 228 -9.58 -27.54 18.68
N LEU A 229 -8.99 -28.71 18.83
CA LEU A 229 -9.78 -29.94 18.92
C LEU A 229 -10.71 -29.73 20.12
N LYS A 230 -11.98 -29.58 19.85
CA LYS A 230 -13.01 -29.69 20.88
C LYS A 230 -13.09 -31.20 21.17
N PHE A 231 -12.50 -31.60 22.28
CA PHE A 231 -12.83 -32.87 22.93
C PHE A 231 -14.17 -32.71 23.66
#